data_5c2a5e7d4b8ada71570fdefad4fb4b02
#
_entry.id   5c2a5e7d4b8ada71570fdefad4fb4b02
#
_cell.length_a   1.000
_cell.length_b   1.000
_cell.length_c   1.000
_cell.angle_alpha   90.00
_cell.angle_beta   90.00
_cell.angle_gamma   90.00
#
_symmetry.space_group_name_H-M   'P 1'
#
loop_
_entity.id
_entity.type
_entity.pdbx_description
1 polymer ?
#
loop_
_entity_poly.entity_id
_entity_poly.type
_entity_poly.pdbx_seq_one_letter_code
_entity_poly.pdbx_strand_id
1 'polypeptide(L)'
;VTPTHVTADGRRVVVAAALEHRGRLLAARRTRPAALAGGWELPGGKVEPGEEPAHALVRELREELDVDVEVVGRVPGPVEGDWPLDGTAVLRVMRARLVRGEPSSGVAHDEVRWLGPRDADAVAWLEPDVAPARAALDRLDTWVDFPSRALTGDGVVRRSQVLEDGRVGVVVDRTPFHPLDHGWPDQPGDVGLLAGERVVDCLTGTVDDDGALDVGAQVPVRRGDPTRTWVVVHVLEAGAPLPQPGGTVPLVVDAETRLRLSRGHSACHLAALALNEATARFWTKEPPRRDSRGHPFLDQLAITTSRVEPDGAYDAYRAGRSLRKAGFDAEAFLAERDAVAEEAADLLDAWVARGGASRIDVGGDPTVGARRTWVSDVPGGPASIPCGGTHVADLAELGRVRVAYAPTDTGFEARTTLVPS
;
A
#
# COMPACT_ATOMS: atom_id res chain seq x y z
N VAL A 1 3.30 13.58 -40.02
CA VAL A 1 2.79 12.98 -38.75
C VAL A 1 2.41 11.56 -39.12
N THR A 2 3.07 10.57 -38.57
CA THR A 2 2.74 9.15 -38.75
C THR A 2 1.32 8.91 -38.18
N PRO A 3 0.42 8.22 -38.92
CA PRO A 3 -0.90 7.91 -38.35
C PRO A 3 -0.77 7.09 -37.08
N THR A 4 -1.55 7.44 -36.06
CA THR A 4 -1.46 6.83 -34.70
C THR A 4 -1.84 5.34 -34.64
N HIS A 5 -2.54 4.84 -35.69
CA HIS A 5 -2.96 3.43 -35.82
C HIS A 5 -1.92 2.51 -36.54
N VAL A 6 -0.75 3.06 -36.90
CA VAL A 6 0.38 2.30 -37.45
C VAL A 6 1.69 2.73 -36.80
N THR A 7 2.65 1.81 -36.75
CA THR A 7 4.01 2.07 -36.31
C THR A 7 4.82 2.80 -37.41
N ALA A 8 6.02 3.25 -37.12
CA ALA A 8 6.89 3.93 -38.04
C ALA A 8 7.26 3.03 -39.28
N ASP A 9 7.32 1.71 -39.07
CA ASP A 9 7.57 0.71 -40.13
C ASP A 9 6.29 0.17 -40.83
N GLY A 10 5.12 0.80 -40.53
CA GLY A 10 3.85 0.55 -41.21
C GLY A 10 3.02 -0.61 -40.67
N ARG A 11 3.39 -1.25 -39.55
CA ARG A 11 2.57 -2.29 -38.92
C ARG A 11 1.37 -1.69 -38.20
N ARG A 12 0.22 -2.38 -38.26
CA ARG A 12 -0.98 -1.95 -37.56
C ARG A 12 -0.79 -2.05 -36.02
N VAL A 13 -1.33 -1.09 -35.28
CA VAL A 13 -1.38 -1.13 -33.83
C VAL A 13 -2.73 -1.72 -33.39
N VAL A 14 -2.66 -2.77 -32.60
CA VAL A 14 -3.76 -3.33 -31.81
C VAL A 14 -3.48 -2.97 -30.36
N VAL A 15 -4.48 -2.52 -29.61
CA VAL A 15 -4.34 -2.17 -28.20
C VAL A 15 -4.89 -3.26 -27.30
N ALA A 16 -4.24 -3.49 -26.16
CA ALA A 16 -4.72 -4.37 -25.11
C ALA A 16 -4.53 -3.74 -23.74
N ALA A 17 -5.41 -4.05 -22.79
CA ALA A 17 -5.37 -3.55 -21.43
C ALA A 17 -4.71 -4.55 -20.48
N ALA A 18 -3.61 -4.15 -19.86
CA ALA A 18 -3.26 -4.64 -18.55
C ALA A 18 -4.18 -3.92 -17.54
N LEU A 19 -5.45 -4.33 -17.49
CA LEU A 19 -6.45 -3.73 -16.61
C LEU A 19 -6.24 -4.25 -15.19
N GLU A 20 -5.86 -3.33 -14.31
CA GLU A 20 -5.57 -3.61 -12.93
C GLU A 20 -6.68 -3.13 -12.01
N HIS A 21 -7.06 -3.97 -11.06
CA HIS A 21 -7.94 -3.60 -9.96
C HIS A 21 -7.56 -4.39 -8.71
N ARG A 22 -7.31 -3.68 -7.61
CA ARG A 22 -6.98 -4.28 -6.30
C ARG A 22 -5.80 -5.26 -6.35
N GLY A 23 -4.77 -4.96 -7.14
CA GLY A 23 -3.58 -5.82 -7.28
C GLY A 23 -3.80 -7.10 -8.08
N ARG A 24 -4.84 -7.14 -8.92
CA ARG A 24 -5.13 -8.24 -9.85
C ARG A 24 -5.21 -7.73 -11.27
N LEU A 25 -4.87 -8.58 -12.21
CA LEU A 25 -4.93 -8.37 -13.65
C LEU A 25 -6.21 -9.01 -14.21
N LEU A 26 -6.95 -8.29 -15.05
CA LEU A 26 -8.09 -8.87 -15.75
C LEU A 26 -7.65 -9.70 -16.97
N ALA A 27 -8.17 -10.91 -17.06
CA ALA A 27 -8.13 -11.75 -18.25
C ALA A 27 -9.55 -11.97 -18.77
N ALA A 28 -9.72 -12.03 -20.10
CA ALA A 28 -11.00 -12.27 -20.75
C ALA A 28 -10.91 -13.48 -21.70
N ARG A 29 -11.94 -14.34 -21.72
CA ARG A 29 -11.97 -15.54 -22.56
C ARG A 29 -12.78 -15.27 -23.82
N ARG A 30 -12.13 -15.44 -25.00
CA ARG A 30 -12.74 -15.17 -26.29
C ARG A 30 -13.81 -16.18 -26.68
N THR A 31 -14.84 -15.67 -27.36
CA THR A 31 -15.89 -16.49 -27.98
C THR A 31 -15.68 -16.63 -29.51
N ARG A 32 -14.98 -15.69 -30.15
CA ARG A 32 -14.81 -15.56 -31.58
C ARG A 32 -13.48 -14.90 -31.99
N PRO A 33 -12.93 -15.13 -33.20
CA PRO A 33 -13.43 -16.15 -34.16
C PRO A 33 -13.27 -17.56 -33.60
N ALA A 34 -13.95 -18.55 -34.19
CA ALA A 34 -13.95 -19.94 -33.72
C ALA A 34 -12.53 -20.54 -33.52
N ALA A 35 -11.56 -20.09 -34.31
CA ALA A 35 -10.18 -20.54 -34.21
C ALA A 35 -9.48 -20.07 -32.89
N LEU A 36 -9.98 -19.05 -32.23
CA LEU A 36 -9.43 -18.47 -30.97
C LEU A 36 -10.39 -18.65 -29.80
N ALA A 37 -11.57 -19.22 -30.03
CA ALA A 37 -12.58 -19.39 -28.98
C ALA A 37 -12.08 -20.31 -27.88
N GLY A 38 -12.33 -19.89 -26.60
CA GLY A 38 -11.85 -20.55 -25.39
C GLY A 38 -10.44 -20.15 -24.97
N GLY A 39 -9.68 -19.43 -25.80
CA GLY A 39 -8.41 -18.82 -25.39
C GLY A 39 -8.60 -17.55 -24.57
N TRP A 40 -7.68 -17.29 -23.66
CA TRP A 40 -7.67 -16.10 -22.81
C TRP A 40 -6.73 -15.04 -23.38
N GLU A 41 -7.12 -13.79 -23.21
CA GLU A 41 -6.36 -12.63 -23.68
C GLU A 41 -6.44 -11.45 -22.69
N LEU A 42 -5.58 -10.48 -22.91
CA LEU A 42 -5.75 -9.14 -22.39
C LEU A 42 -6.83 -8.42 -23.22
N PRO A 43 -7.93 -7.93 -22.62
CA PRO A 43 -9.03 -7.35 -23.39
C PRO A 43 -8.60 -6.09 -24.13
N GLY A 44 -9.13 -5.88 -25.35
CA GLY A 44 -8.76 -4.75 -26.18
C GLY A 44 -9.20 -4.93 -27.63
N GLY A 45 -8.68 -4.08 -28.52
CA GLY A 45 -9.12 -4.11 -29.92
C GLY A 45 -8.29 -3.27 -30.85
N LYS A 46 -8.86 -2.89 -31.98
CA LYS A 46 -8.17 -2.16 -33.05
C LYS A 46 -8.22 -0.65 -32.80
N VAL A 47 -7.13 0.00 -33.15
CA VAL A 47 -7.10 1.48 -33.22
C VAL A 47 -7.70 1.89 -34.58
N GLU A 48 -8.72 2.74 -34.55
CA GLU A 48 -9.34 3.26 -35.78
C GLU A 48 -8.47 4.38 -36.41
N PRO A 49 -8.63 4.63 -37.74
CA PRO A 49 -7.91 5.70 -38.41
C PRO A 49 -8.16 7.08 -37.75
N GLY A 50 -7.08 7.70 -37.30
CA GLY A 50 -7.14 9.02 -36.62
C GLY A 50 -7.45 8.98 -35.12
N GLU A 51 -7.66 7.77 -34.59
CA GLU A 51 -7.86 7.58 -33.14
C GLU A 51 -6.50 7.46 -32.40
N GLU A 52 -6.42 8.03 -31.21
CA GLU A 52 -5.26 7.81 -30.33
C GLU A 52 -5.37 6.44 -29.64
N PRO A 53 -4.28 5.67 -29.52
CA PRO A 53 -4.32 4.31 -28.93
C PRO A 53 -4.95 4.24 -27.55
N ALA A 54 -4.71 5.24 -26.68
CA ALA A 54 -5.33 5.26 -25.35
C ALA A 54 -6.86 5.46 -25.42
N HIS A 55 -7.36 6.25 -26.37
CA HIS A 55 -8.78 6.44 -26.57
C HIS A 55 -9.44 5.18 -27.16
N ALA A 56 -8.75 4.52 -28.10
CA ALA A 56 -9.20 3.23 -28.65
C ALA A 56 -9.37 2.21 -27.50
N LEU A 57 -8.39 2.09 -26.61
CA LEU A 57 -8.48 1.16 -25.49
C LEU A 57 -9.67 1.45 -24.58
N VAL A 58 -9.89 2.72 -24.21
CA VAL A 58 -11.02 3.12 -23.35
C VAL A 58 -12.36 2.80 -24.04
N ARG A 59 -12.46 3.04 -25.35
CA ARG A 59 -13.67 2.72 -26.14
C ARG A 59 -13.92 1.20 -26.16
N GLU A 60 -12.91 0.40 -26.52
CA GLU A 60 -13.03 -1.08 -26.60
C GLU A 60 -13.45 -1.69 -25.26
N LEU A 61 -12.83 -1.26 -24.14
CA LEU A 61 -13.18 -1.79 -22.81
C LEU A 61 -14.60 -1.39 -22.36
N ARG A 62 -15.07 -0.22 -22.79
CA ARG A 62 -16.48 0.17 -22.55
C ARG A 62 -17.44 -0.65 -23.38
N GLU A 63 -17.12 -0.91 -24.64
CA GLU A 63 -17.97 -1.68 -25.56
C GLU A 63 -18.03 -3.17 -25.20
N GLU A 64 -16.89 -3.76 -24.81
CA GLU A 64 -16.77 -5.20 -24.57
C GLU A 64 -17.07 -5.64 -23.13
N LEU A 65 -16.77 -4.79 -22.13
CA LEU A 65 -16.82 -5.15 -20.72
C LEU A 65 -17.72 -4.24 -19.87
N ASP A 66 -18.27 -3.15 -20.44
CA ASP A 66 -19.11 -2.14 -19.78
C ASP A 66 -18.40 -1.46 -18.59
N VAL A 67 -17.12 -1.12 -18.75
CA VAL A 67 -16.32 -0.46 -17.71
C VAL A 67 -15.74 0.87 -18.18
N ASP A 68 -15.61 1.81 -17.24
CA ASP A 68 -14.81 3.02 -17.41
C ASP A 68 -13.42 2.82 -16.80
N VAL A 69 -12.40 3.10 -17.59
CA VAL A 69 -11.00 2.91 -17.20
C VAL A 69 -10.18 4.19 -17.39
N GLU A 70 -9.08 4.31 -16.66
CA GLU A 70 -8.05 5.32 -16.86
C GLU A 70 -6.75 4.63 -17.28
N VAL A 71 -6.19 5.06 -18.42
CA VAL A 71 -4.88 4.60 -18.88
C VAL A 71 -3.81 5.33 -18.06
N VAL A 72 -2.92 4.58 -17.41
CA VAL A 72 -1.93 5.12 -16.45
C VAL A 72 -0.48 4.87 -16.85
N GLY A 73 -0.23 4.07 -17.90
CA GLY A 73 1.12 3.76 -18.35
C GLY A 73 1.14 2.68 -19.42
N ARG A 74 2.28 2.03 -19.60
CA ARG A 74 2.50 0.97 -20.60
C ARG A 74 3.14 -0.27 -19.97
N VAL A 75 2.90 -1.43 -20.59
CA VAL A 75 3.69 -2.65 -20.42
C VAL A 75 4.60 -2.76 -21.64
N PRO A 76 5.84 -2.25 -21.58
CA PRO A 76 6.70 -2.20 -22.77
C PRO A 76 7.11 -3.59 -23.22
N GLY A 77 7.03 -3.79 -24.54
CA GLY A 77 7.45 -5.01 -25.24
C GLY A 77 8.78 -4.82 -26.00
N PRO A 78 9.28 -5.90 -26.59
CA PRO A 78 10.60 -5.94 -27.24
C PRO A 78 10.67 -5.23 -28.61
N VAL A 79 9.53 -4.80 -29.18
CA VAL A 79 9.46 -4.21 -30.52
C VAL A 79 9.13 -2.72 -30.40
N GLU A 80 10.13 -1.90 -30.16
CA GLU A 80 9.99 -0.44 -29.95
C GLU A 80 8.95 -0.08 -28.85
N GLY A 81 8.88 -0.94 -27.81
CA GLY A 81 7.92 -0.81 -26.71
C GLY A 81 6.57 -1.48 -26.95
N ASP A 82 6.34 -2.10 -28.12
CA ASP A 82 5.16 -2.92 -28.42
C ASP A 82 5.52 -4.41 -28.41
N TRP A 83 4.52 -5.28 -28.41
CA TRP A 83 4.65 -6.73 -28.44
C TRP A 83 4.38 -7.27 -29.85
N PRO A 84 5.08 -8.32 -30.31
CA PRO A 84 4.78 -8.94 -31.58
C PRO A 84 3.39 -9.58 -31.53
N LEU A 85 2.55 -9.32 -32.55
CA LEU A 85 1.22 -9.94 -32.70
C LEU A 85 1.20 -10.88 -33.88
N ASP A 86 1.53 -10.34 -35.08
CA ASP A 86 1.74 -11.07 -36.31
C ASP A 86 2.73 -10.30 -37.21
N GLY A 87 3.03 -10.82 -38.41
CA GLY A 87 3.96 -10.14 -39.32
C GLY A 87 3.51 -8.75 -39.81
N THR A 88 2.25 -8.36 -39.59
CA THR A 88 1.62 -7.12 -40.06
C THR A 88 1.10 -6.22 -38.96
N ALA A 89 1.16 -6.67 -37.69
CA ALA A 89 0.63 -5.96 -36.53
C ALA A 89 1.47 -6.13 -35.28
N VAL A 90 1.36 -5.16 -34.41
CA VAL A 90 1.93 -5.18 -33.03
C VAL A 90 0.83 -5.00 -32.00
N LEU A 91 1.01 -5.58 -30.84
CA LEU A 91 0.14 -5.41 -29.68
C LEU A 91 0.74 -4.35 -28.74
N ARG A 92 0.05 -3.24 -28.58
CA ARG A 92 0.38 -2.18 -27.63
C ARG A 92 -0.34 -2.40 -26.32
N VAL A 93 0.37 -2.92 -25.35
CA VAL A 93 -0.22 -3.19 -24.03
C VAL A 93 -0.09 -1.96 -23.14
N MET A 94 -1.24 -1.45 -22.69
CA MET A 94 -1.32 -0.29 -21.80
C MET A 94 -1.82 -0.69 -20.43
N ARG A 95 -1.17 -0.14 -19.40
CA ARG A 95 -1.65 -0.26 -18.01
C ARG A 95 -2.88 0.62 -17.86
N ALA A 96 -3.94 0.02 -17.34
CA ALA A 96 -5.18 0.72 -17.05
C ALA A 96 -5.70 0.35 -15.66
N ARG A 97 -6.39 1.26 -15.02
CA ARG A 97 -7.10 1.00 -13.77
C ARG A 97 -8.59 1.14 -13.94
N LEU A 98 -9.34 0.32 -13.23
CA LEU A 98 -10.80 0.40 -13.19
C LEU A 98 -11.23 1.67 -12.42
N VAL A 99 -12.03 2.51 -13.05
CA VAL A 99 -12.61 3.73 -12.46
C VAL A 99 -14.03 3.47 -12.00
N ARG A 100 -14.84 2.80 -12.86
CA ARG A 100 -16.26 2.52 -12.61
C ARG A 100 -16.70 1.29 -13.40
N GLY A 101 -17.71 0.61 -12.86
CA GLY A 101 -18.29 -0.60 -13.45
C GLY A 101 -17.73 -1.87 -12.82
N GLU A 102 -18.28 -2.99 -13.20
CA GLU A 102 -17.80 -4.34 -12.88
C GLU A 102 -17.66 -5.08 -14.21
N PRO A 103 -16.45 -5.54 -14.60
CA PRO A 103 -16.26 -6.20 -15.88
C PRO A 103 -17.20 -7.39 -16.03
N SER A 104 -17.98 -7.40 -17.08
CA SER A 104 -18.96 -8.44 -17.37
C SER A 104 -18.65 -9.15 -18.69
N SER A 105 -19.02 -10.42 -18.74
CA SER A 105 -19.00 -11.19 -20.00
C SER A 105 -20.03 -10.64 -20.99
N GLY A 106 -19.68 -10.66 -22.27
CA GLY A 106 -20.53 -10.13 -23.34
C GLY A 106 -20.44 -10.97 -24.63
N VAL A 107 -20.68 -10.33 -25.75
CA VAL A 107 -20.66 -11.03 -27.06
C VAL A 107 -19.24 -11.44 -27.48
N ALA A 108 -18.22 -10.63 -27.08
CA ALA A 108 -16.84 -10.92 -27.45
C ALA A 108 -16.19 -11.93 -26.47
N HIS A 109 -16.57 -11.89 -25.22
CA HIS A 109 -16.00 -12.69 -24.13
C HIS A 109 -17.12 -13.37 -23.33
N ASP A 110 -16.99 -14.67 -23.04
CA ASP A 110 -17.97 -15.43 -22.25
C ASP A 110 -17.58 -15.59 -20.78
N GLU A 111 -16.34 -15.29 -20.43
CA GLU A 111 -15.84 -15.30 -19.05
C GLU A 111 -14.78 -14.21 -18.88
N VAL A 112 -14.77 -13.58 -17.71
CA VAL A 112 -13.69 -12.69 -17.25
C VAL A 112 -13.18 -13.18 -15.91
N ARG A 113 -11.87 -13.01 -15.65
CA ARG A 113 -11.24 -13.48 -14.43
C ARG A 113 -10.17 -12.51 -13.95
N TRP A 114 -10.19 -12.20 -12.65
CA TRP A 114 -9.15 -11.45 -12.00
C TRP A 114 -8.03 -12.38 -11.52
N LEU A 115 -6.82 -12.18 -12.04
CA LEU A 115 -5.64 -13.01 -11.80
C LEU A 115 -4.69 -12.28 -10.83
N GLY A 116 -4.26 -12.97 -9.79
CA GLY A 116 -3.22 -12.50 -8.88
C GLY A 116 -1.81 -12.71 -9.45
N PRO A 117 -0.77 -12.25 -8.74
CA PRO A 117 0.61 -12.29 -9.25
C PRO A 117 1.13 -13.70 -9.57
N ARG A 118 0.55 -14.75 -8.99
CA ARG A 118 0.96 -16.16 -9.20
C ARG A 118 0.05 -16.94 -10.13
N ASP A 119 -0.93 -16.27 -10.73
CA ASP A 119 -1.97 -16.93 -11.52
C ASP A 119 -1.67 -16.91 -13.02
N ALA A 120 -0.41 -16.65 -13.44
CA ALA A 120 -0.01 -16.57 -14.84
C ALA A 120 -0.43 -17.80 -15.64
N ASP A 121 -0.37 -18.99 -15.05
CA ASP A 121 -0.71 -20.27 -15.67
C ASP A 121 -2.11 -20.78 -15.28
N ALA A 122 -2.95 -19.95 -14.61
CA ALA A 122 -4.30 -20.31 -14.20
C ALA A 122 -5.30 -20.31 -15.36
N VAL A 123 -4.92 -19.75 -16.51
CA VAL A 123 -5.73 -19.66 -17.71
C VAL A 123 -4.92 -20.05 -18.95
N ALA A 124 -5.59 -20.55 -19.98
CA ALA A 124 -4.95 -20.91 -21.26
C ALA A 124 -4.84 -19.66 -22.15
N TRP A 125 -3.81 -18.86 -21.95
CA TRP A 125 -3.56 -17.66 -22.75
C TRP A 125 -3.42 -17.97 -24.24
N LEU A 126 -3.92 -17.07 -25.09
CA LEU A 126 -3.55 -17.05 -26.50
C LEU A 126 -2.05 -16.75 -26.62
N GLU A 127 -1.39 -17.35 -27.62
CA GLU A 127 0.07 -17.26 -27.75
C GLU A 127 0.62 -15.83 -27.73
N PRO A 128 0.02 -14.84 -28.46
CA PRO A 128 0.49 -13.45 -28.39
C PRO A 128 0.33 -12.78 -27.03
N ASP A 129 -0.55 -13.27 -26.17
CA ASP A 129 -0.83 -12.70 -24.85
C ASP A 129 0.03 -13.30 -23.71
N VAL A 130 0.68 -14.43 -23.94
CA VAL A 130 1.47 -15.13 -22.89
C VAL A 130 2.55 -14.22 -22.31
N ALA A 131 3.39 -13.63 -23.16
CA ALA A 131 4.50 -12.79 -22.69
C ALA A 131 4.02 -11.43 -22.13
N PRO A 132 3.08 -10.72 -22.82
CA PRO A 132 2.50 -9.48 -22.26
C PRO A 132 1.79 -9.67 -20.93
N ALA A 133 1.00 -10.74 -20.77
CA ALA A 133 0.28 -11.02 -19.52
C ALA A 133 1.23 -11.30 -18.35
N ARG A 134 2.29 -12.08 -18.57
CA ARG A 134 3.34 -12.29 -17.57
C ARG A 134 4.02 -10.98 -17.17
N ALA A 135 4.42 -10.17 -18.15
CA ALA A 135 5.02 -8.87 -17.91
C ALA A 135 4.07 -7.91 -17.16
N ALA A 136 2.77 -7.99 -17.41
CA ALA A 136 1.76 -7.22 -16.68
C ALA A 136 1.59 -7.73 -15.25
N LEU A 137 1.55 -9.05 -15.02
CA LEU A 137 1.49 -9.64 -13.67
C LEU A 137 2.72 -9.30 -12.83
N ASP A 138 3.91 -9.24 -13.43
CA ASP A 138 5.14 -8.83 -12.76
C ASP A 138 5.15 -7.35 -12.35
N ARG A 139 4.24 -6.55 -12.89
CA ARG A 139 4.03 -5.13 -12.57
C ARG A 139 2.90 -4.87 -11.58
N LEU A 140 2.25 -5.90 -11.06
CA LEU A 140 1.31 -5.74 -9.97
C LEU A 140 2.03 -5.32 -8.69
N ASP A 141 1.37 -4.54 -7.85
CA ASP A 141 1.87 -4.18 -6.53
C ASP A 141 2.24 -5.41 -5.70
N THR A 142 3.27 -5.29 -4.86
CA THR A 142 3.61 -6.36 -3.90
C THR A 142 2.44 -6.61 -2.96
N TRP A 143 2.03 -7.88 -2.84
CA TRP A 143 1.07 -8.33 -1.85
C TRP A 143 1.74 -8.43 -0.48
N VAL A 144 1.04 -7.98 0.56
CA VAL A 144 1.56 -7.97 1.93
C VAL A 144 0.64 -8.72 2.88
N ASP A 145 1.21 -9.60 3.70
CA ASP A 145 0.47 -10.44 4.65
C ASP A 145 0.56 -9.95 6.10
N PHE A 146 1.33 -8.90 6.38
CA PHE A 146 1.44 -8.35 7.73
C PHE A 146 0.09 -7.87 8.31
N PRO A 147 -0.92 -7.41 7.53
CA PRO A 147 -2.22 -7.07 8.09
C PRO A 147 -2.94 -8.28 8.73
N SER A 148 -2.67 -9.49 8.24
CA SER A 148 -3.15 -10.75 8.85
C SER A 148 -2.21 -11.29 9.95
N ARG A 149 -1.19 -10.51 10.33
CA ARG A 149 -0.15 -10.87 11.31
C ARG A 149 0.75 -12.04 10.90
N ALA A 150 0.84 -12.35 9.62
CA ALA A 150 1.77 -13.36 9.13
C ALA A 150 3.22 -12.99 9.49
N LEU A 151 3.98 -13.96 9.96
CA LEU A 151 5.40 -13.84 10.29
C LEU A 151 6.28 -14.65 9.34
N THR A 152 5.68 -15.55 8.57
CA THR A 152 6.39 -16.39 7.59
C THR A 152 5.62 -16.45 6.29
N GLY A 153 6.31 -16.68 5.20
CA GLY A 153 5.73 -16.86 3.88
C GLY A 153 6.79 -17.20 2.85
N ASP A 154 6.34 -17.41 1.61
CA ASP A 154 7.21 -17.59 0.46
C ASP A 154 6.92 -16.49 -0.56
N GLY A 155 7.99 -15.88 -1.12
CA GLY A 155 7.94 -14.89 -2.17
C GLY A 155 8.60 -15.38 -3.45
N VAL A 156 8.03 -15.05 -4.61
CA VAL A 156 8.73 -15.19 -5.90
C VAL A 156 9.51 -13.92 -6.16
N VAL A 157 10.82 -14.06 -6.35
CA VAL A 157 11.71 -12.92 -6.62
C VAL A 157 11.34 -12.29 -7.95
N ARG A 158 10.99 -11.02 -7.94
CA ARG A 158 10.76 -10.22 -9.14
C ARG A 158 12.01 -9.46 -9.56
N ARG A 159 12.77 -9.00 -8.56
CA ARG A 159 13.96 -8.20 -8.78
C ARG A 159 14.95 -8.35 -7.62
N SER A 160 16.25 -8.33 -7.94
CA SER A 160 17.32 -8.15 -6.98
C SER A 160 18.40 -7.25 -7.58
N GLN A 161 18.91 -6.29 -6.82
CA GLN A 161 19.95 -5.38 -7.28
C GLN A 161 20.76 -4.82 -6.12
N VAL A 162 21.99 -4.37 -6.42
CA VAL A 162 22.78 -3.59 -5.47
C VAL A 162 22.22 -2.17 -5.44
N LEU A 163 21.96 -1.64 -4.24
CA LEU A 163 21.49 -0.29 -3.99
C LEU A 163 22.67 0.70 -4.01
N GLU A 164 22.40 2.01 -4.05
CA GLU A 164 23.42 3.06 -4.10
C GLU A 164 24.41 3.02 -2.92
N ASP A 165 23.95 2.55 -1.76
CA ASP A 165 24.77 2.42 -0.54
C ASP A 165 25.53 1.08 -0.44
N GLY A 166 25.48 0.25 -1.48
CA GLY A 166 26.14 -1.04 -1.56
C GLY A 166 25.40 -2.21 -0.91
N ARG A 167 24.26 -1.96 -0.23
CA ARG A 167 23.37 -3.00 0.27
C ARG A 167 22.61 -3.67 -0.88
N VAL A 168 21.95 -4.79 -0.62
CA VAL A 168 21.20 -5.52 -1.64
C VAL A 168 19.71 -5.31 -1.42
N GLY A 169 18.99 -4.81 -2.43
CA GLY A 169 17.54 -4.69 -2.45
C GLY A 169 16.91 -5.88 -3.17
N VAL A 170 15.95 -6.54 -2.53
CA VAL A 170 15.19 -7.66 -3.10
C VAL A 170 13.70 -7.34 -3.07
N VAL A 171 13.05 -7.46 -4.22
CA VAL A 171 11.60 -7.32 -4.39
C VAL A 171 11.01 -8.68 -4.69
N VAL A 172 9.96 -9.06 -3.97
CA VAL A 172 9.18 -10.28 -4.21
C VAL A 172 7.72 -9.93 -4.53
N ASP A 173 6.97 -10.89 -5.07
CA ASP A 173 5.56 -10.72 -5.42
C ASP A 173 4.66 -10.61 -4.17
N ARG A 174 4.99 -11.31 -3.08
CA ARG A 174 4.24 -11.38 -1.84
C ARG A 174 5.15 -11.51 -0.63
N THR A 175 4.83 -10.84 0.48
CA THR A 175 5.69 -10.85 1.67
C THR A 175 4.89 -10.68 2.98
N PRO A 176 5.32 -11.34 4.08
CA PRO A 176 4.83 -11.05 5.42
C PRO A 176 5.46 -9.79 6.04
N PHE A 177 6.49 -9.20 5.43
CA PHE A 177 7.21 -8.04 5.96
C PHE A 177 6.40 -6.75 5.83
N HIS A 178 6.40 -5.95 6.89
CA HIS A 178 5.93 -4.57 6.89
C HIS A 178 7.06 -3.63 6.47
N PRO A 179 6.89 -2.80 5.43
CA PRO A 179 7.89 -1.82 5.04
C PRO A 179 7.68 -0.48 5.76
N LEU A 180 8.78 0.22 6.05
CA LEU A 180 8.72 1.63 6.44
C LEU A 180 8.01 2.46 5.35
N ASP A 181 7.02 3.26 5.74
CA ASP A 181 6.32 4.15 4.83
C ASP A 181 7.22 5.35 4.44
N HIS A 182 7.37 5.60 3.14
CA HIS A 182 8.17 6.72 2.64
C HIS A 182 7.52 8.08 2.92
N GLY A 183 6.18 8.16 2.94
CA GLY A 183 5.43 9.39 3.11
C GLY A 183 5.13 9.76 4.57
N TRP A 184 5.08 8.75 5.44
CA TRP A 184 4.88 8.90 6.89
C TRP A 184 5.68 7.84 7.63
N PRO A 185 6.98 8.07 7.87
CA PRO A 185 7.90 7.08 8.42
C PRO A 185 7.78 7.00 9.96
N ASP A 186 6.61 6.57 10.44
CA ASP A 186 6.30 6.41 11.86
C ASP A 186 6.84 5.09 12.42
N GLN A 187 6.52 3.95 11.81
CA GLN A 187 6.98 2.64 12.24
C GLN A 187 8.14 2.14 11.38
N PRO A 188 9.26 1.72 11.99
CA PRO A 188 10.36 1.07 11.26
C PRO A 188 9.89 -0.14 10.44
N GLY A 189 10.58 -0.41 9.34
CA GLY A 189 10.38 -1.64 8.58
C GLY A 189 10.78 -2.87 9.39
N ASP A 190 10.20 -4.02 9.03
CA ASP A 190 10.55 -5.27 9.67
C ASP A 190 11.97 -5.72 9.34
N VAL A 191 12.54 -6.44 10.27
CA VAL A 191 13.78 -7.19 10.10
C VAL A 191 13.50 -8.69 10.15
N GLY A 192 14.44 -9.51 9.68
CA GLY A 192 14.26 -10.95 9.66
C GLY A 192 15.19 -11.66 8.69
N LEU A 193 14.68 -12.67 7.99
CA LEU A 193 15.45 -13.48 7.03
C LEU A 193 14.72 -13.59 5.68
N LEU A 194 15.45 -13.48 4.59
CA LEU A 194 15.04 -13.81 3.23
C LEU A 194 16.03 -14.82 2.64
N ALA A 195 15.55 -16.00 2.28
CA ALA A 195 16.41 -17.12 1.81
C ALA A 195 17.57 -17.46 2.76
N GLY A 196 17.43 -17.21 4.06
CA GLY A 196 18.47 -17.39 5.07
C GLY A 196 19.40 -16.18 5.26
N GLU A 197 19.36 -15.19 4.37
CA GLU A 197 20.12 -13.95 4.50
C GLU A 197 19.38 -12.94 5.38
N ARG A 198 20.13 -12.13 6.13
CA ARG A 198 19.57 -11.15 7.05
C ARG A 198 18.95 -9.96 6.32
N VAL A 199 17.66 -9.73 6.55
CA VAL A 199 16.97 -8.49 6.19
C VAL A 199 17.21 -7.48 7.31
N VAL A 200 17.97 -6.43 7.02
CA VAL A 200 18.36 -5.39 7.99
C VAL A 200 17.42 -4.20 7.97
N ASP A 201 16.66 -4.06 6.89
CA ASP A 201 15.64 -3.01 6.73
C ASP A 201 14.59 -3.48 5.72
N CYS A 202 13.40 -2.91 5.79
CA CYS A 202 12.32 -3.16 4.84
C CYS A 202 11.66 -1.84 4.49
N LEU A 203 11.69 -1.47 3.21
CA LEU A 203 11.33 -0.14 2.73
C LEU A 203 10.21 -0.21 1.68
N THR A 204 9.36 0.81 1.65
CA THR A 204 8.48 1.02 0.51
C THR A 204 9.31 1.48 -0.68
N GLY A 205 9.04 0.94 -1.85
CA GLY A 205 9.63 1.37 -3.12
C GLY A 205 8.60 1.49 -4.22
N THR A 206 9.01 2.06 -5.35
CA THR A 206 8.21 2.11 -6.58
C THR A 206 9.05 1.74 -7.79
N VAL A 207 8.41 1.13 -8.78
CA VAL A 207 9.01 0.84 -10.08
C VAL A 207 8.23 1.61 -11.15
N ASP A 208 8.94 2.33 -12.03
CA ASP A 208 8.32 3.02 -13.16
C ASP A 208 8.15 2.13 -14.39
N ASP A 209 7.60 2.68 -15.48
CA ASP A 209 7.37 1.93 -16.72
C ASP A 209 8.69 1.53 -17.42
N ASP A 210 9.77 2.27 -17.21
CA ASP A 210 11.12 1.94 -17.73
C ASP A 210 11.83 0.89 -16.86
N GLY A 211 11.26 0.56 -15.71
CA GLY A 211 11.77 -0.41 -14.77
C GLY A 211 12.78 0.17 -13.78
N ALA A 212 12.90 1.49 -13.62
CA ALA A 212 13.71 2.08 -12.56
C ALA A 212 13.06 1.88 -11.19
N LEU A 213 13.87 1.49 -10.20
CA LEU A 213 13.43 1.26 -8.82
C LEU A 213 13.85 2.45 -7.93
N ASP A 214 12.86 3.16 -7.40
CA ASP A 214 13.04 4.15 -6.35
C ASP A 214 12.76 3.52 -4.98
N VAL A 215 13.59 3.80 -3.95
CA VAL A 215 13.51 3.14 -2.65
C VAL A 215 13.42 4.16 -1.51
N GLY A 216 12.50 3.96 -0.59
CA GLY A 216 12.36 4.77 0.62
C GLY A 216 12.18 6.26 0.31
N ALA A 217 13.08 7.11 0.82
CA ALA A 217 13.01 8.56 0.62
C ALA A 217 13.20 9.01 -0.85
N GLN A 218 13.66 8.13 -1.74
CA GLN A 218 13.81 8.42 -3.18
C GLN A 218 12.50 8.29 -3.95
N VAL A 219 11.44 7.71 -3.35
CA VAL A 219 10.13 7.57 -3.99
C VAL A 219 9.54 8.95 -4.30
N PRO A 220 9.33 9.31 -5.60
CA PRO A 220 9.02 10.69 -5.98
C PRO A 220 7.52 11.02 -5.95
N VAL A 221 6.67 10.04 -5.66
CA VAL A 221 5.21 10.13 -5.78
C VAL A 221 4.51 9.85 -4.45
N ARG A 222 3.26 10.27 -4.32
CA ARG A 222 2.45 9.98 -3.14
C ARG A 222 1.93 8.54 -3.20
N ARG A 223 1.72 7.93 -2.04
CA ARG A 223 1.16 6.57 -1.92
C ARG A 223 -0.12 6.41 -2.76
N GLY A 224 -0.16 5.33 -3.53
CA GLY A 224 -1.29 5.00 -4.40
C GLY A 224 -1.30 5.75 -5.72
N ASP A 225 -0.21 6.41 -6.11
CA ASP A 225 -0.04 6.95 -7.47
C ASP A 225 -0.09 5.79 -8.48
N PRO A 226 -1.04 5.80 -9.43
CA PRO A 226 -1.27 4.68 -10.34
C PRO A 226 -0.22 4.59 -11.46
N THR A 227 0.61 5.62 -11.64
CA THR A 227 1.69 5.61 -12.65
C THR A 227 2.89 4.77 -12.23
N ARG A 228 2.90 4.28 -10.99
CA ARG A 228 3.97 3.48 -10.41
C ARG A 228 3.47 2.12 -9.92
N THR A 229 4.32 1.11 -10.02
CA THR A 229 4.14 -0.17 -9.34
C THR A 229 4.69 -0.05 -7.93
N TRP A 230 3.88 -0.30 -6.92
CA TRP A 230 4.28 -0.21 -5.51
C TRP A 230 4.88 -1.51 -5.03
N VAL A 231 6.07 -1.47 -4.46
CA VAL A 231 6.82 -2.65 -4.07
C VAL A 231 7.33 -2.57 -2.63
N VAL A 232 7.56 -3.74 -2.03
CA VAL A 232 8.30 -3.90 -0.78
C VAL A 232 9.73 -4.28 -1.13
N VAL A 233 10.68 -3.48 -0.66
CA VAL A 233 12.12 -3.70 -0.86
C VAL A 233 12.71 -4.25 0.44
N HIS A 234 13.09 -5.55 0.43
CA HIS A 234 13.83 -6.17 1.51
C HIS A 234 15.30 -5.83 1.34
N VAL A 235 15.87 -5.14 2.32
CA VAL A 235 17.26 -4.67 2.28
C VAL A 235 18.14 -5.66 3.03
N LEU A 236 19.06 -6.32 2.31
CA LEU A 236 20.04 -7.22 2.86
C LEU A 236 21.37 -6.50 3.08
N GLU A 237 22.27 -7.10 3.87
CA GLU A 237 23.64 -6.61 4.08
C GLU A 237 24.40 -6.42 2.76
N ALA A 238 25.40 -5.54 2.77
CA ALA A 238 26.30 -5.39 1.63
C ALA A 238 27.07 -6.69 1.37
N GLY A 239 27.12 -7.10 0.09
CA GLY A 239 27.75 -8.36 -0.31
C GLY A 239 26.89 -9.61 -0.16
N ALA A 240 25.64 -9.50 0.29
CA ALA A 240 24.71 -10.61 0.28
C ALA A 240 24.49 -11.13 -1.16
N PRO A 241 24.19 -12.43 -1.34
CA PRO A 241 23.85 -13.00 -2.65
C PRO A 241 22.63 -12.28 -3.27
N LEU A 242 22.67 -12.11 -4.60
CA LEU A 242 21.51 -11.63 -5.37
C LEU A 242 20.62 -12.82 -5.75
N PRO A 243 19.43 -13.01 -5.11
CA PRO A 243 18.51 -14.05 -5.51
C PRO A 243 18.07 -13.87 -6.97
N GLN A 244 17.95 -14.97 -7.72
CA GLN A 244 17.58 -14.91 -9.13
C GLN A 244 16.08 -14.59 -9.30
N PRO A 245 15.70 -13.69 -10.19
CA PRO A 245 14.30 -13.47 -10.57
C PRO A 245 13.64 -14.78 -11.01
N GLY A 246 12.36 -14.96 -10.60
CA GLY A 246 11.58 -16.18 -10.81
C GLY A 246 11.82 -17.27 -9.75
N GLY A 247 12.85 -17.17 -8.92
CA GLY A 247 13.09 -18.10 -7.82
C GLY A 247 12.13 -17.85 -6.65
N THR A 248 11.64 -18.93 -6.03
CA THR A 248 10.87 -18.84 -4.78
C THR A 248 11.81 -18.84 -3.59
N VAL A 249 11.61 -17.90 -2.68
CA VAL A 249 12.44 -17.73 -1.47
C VAL A 249 11.57 -17.72 -0.21
N PRO A 250 11.99 -18.41 0.87
CA PRO A 250 11.33 -18.32 2.15
C PRO A 250 11.61 -16.96 2.82
N LEU A 251 10.61 -16.45 3.52
CA LEU A 251 10.60 -15.18 4.25
C LEU A 251 10.22 -15.45 5.70
N VAL A 252 11.02 -14.95 6.64
CA VAL A 252 10.78 -15.08 8.09
C VAL A 252 11.01 -13.73 8.76
N VAL A 253 9.95 -13.17 9.32
CA VAL A 253 10.00 -11.92 10.09
C VAL A 253 10.49 -12.20 11.51
N ASP A 254 11.32 -11.33 12.07
CA ASP A 254 11.69 -11.38 13.48
C ASP A 254 10.45 -11.11 14.36
N ALA A 255 9.95 -12.17 14.99
CA ALA A 255 8.69 -12.14 15.72
C ALA A 255 8.73 -11.23 16.96
N GLU A 256 9.88 -11.20 17.64
CA GLU A 256 10.05 -10.38 18.87
C GLU A 256 10.05 -8.90 18.52
N THR A 257 10.86 -8.49 17.56
CA THR A 257 10.92 -7.10 17.09
C THR A 257 9.55 -6.63 16.57
N ARG A 258 8.89 -7.45 15.73
CA ARG A 258 7.54 -7.17 15.22
C ARG A 258 6.53 -6.98 16.35
N LEU A 259 6.52 -7.88 17.36
CA LEU A 259 5.58 -7.79 18.47
C LEU A 259 5.80 -6.49 19.27
N ARG A 260 7.05 -6.16 19.60
CA ARG A 260 7.36 -4.96 20.35
C ARG A 260 7.00 -3.67 19.61
N LEU A 261 7.23 -3.61 18.30
CA LEU A 261 6.78 -2.49 17.44
C LEU A 261 5.25 -2.43 17.36
N SER A 262 4.56 -3.57 17.19
CA SER A 262 3.11 -3.63 17.15
C SER A 262 2.45 -3.16 18.47
N ARG A 263 3.07 -3.49 19.61
CA ARG A 263 2.67 -3.01 20.94
C ARG A 263 2.86 -1.51 21.04
N GLY A 264 4.05 -0.99 20.67
CA GLY A 264 4.33 0.44 20.64
C GLY A 264 3.35 1.21 19.76
N HIS A 265 3.06 0.70 18.56
CA HIS A 265 2.15 1.36 17.62
C HIS A 265 0.70 1.37 18.11
N SER A 266 0.22 0.25 18.65
CA SER A 266 -1.13 0.21 19.24
C SER A 266 -1.27 1.12 20.45
N ALA A 267 -0.23 1.19 21.30
CA ALA A 267 -0.18 2.11 22.44
C ALA A 267 -0.17 3.57 21.98
N CYS A 268 0.56 3.91 20.90
CA CYS A 268 0.58 5.24 20.28
C CYS A 268 -0.84 5.67 19.87
N HIS A 269 -1.57 4.83 19.15
CA HIS A 269 -2.94 5.14 18.74
C HIS A 269 -3.91 5.30 19.92
N LEU A 270 -3.81 4.44 20.93
CA LEU A 270 -4.62 4.61 22.14
C LEU A 270 -4.28 5.89 22.90
N ALA A 271 -2.99 6.25 23.00
CA ALA A 271 -2.54 7.49 23.64
C ALA A 271 -3.05 8.73 22.87
N ALA A 272 -3.07 8.70 21.54
CA ALA A 272 -3.64 9.77 20.71
C ALA A 272 -5.16 9.93 20.94
N LEU A 273 -5.91 8.82 21.04
CA LEU A 273 -7.33 8.85 21.37
C LEU A 273 -7.60 9.36 22.80
N ALA A 274 -6.79 8.94 23.77
CA ALA A 274 -6.90 9.42 25.15
C ALA A 274 -6.53 10.91 25.25
N LEU A 275 -5.53 11.39 24.52
CA LEU A 275 -5.20 12.81 24.40
C LEU A 275 -6.37 13.62 23.84
N ASN A 276 -7.03 13.15 22.77
CA ASN A 276 -8.19 13.82 22.20
C ASN A 276 -9.34 13.98 23.20
N GLU A 277 -9.62 12.91 23.97
CA GLU A 277 -10.69 12.89 24.98
C GLU A 277 -10.33 13.78 26.18
N ALA A 278 -9.17 13.61 26.80
CA ALA A 278 -8.72 14.36 27.99
C ALA A 278 -8.53 15.86 27.72
N THR A 279 -8.22 16.24 26.48
CA THR A 279 -8.03 17.65 26.11
C THR A 279 -9.30 18.33 25.57
N ALA A 280 -10.43 17.65 25.53
CA ALA A 280 -11.69 18.20 24.98
C ALA A 280 -12.12 19.50 25.68
N ARG A 281 -11.84 19.67 26.97
CA ARG A 281 -12.18 20.87 27.76
C ARG A 281 -11.37 22.13 27.39
N PHE A 282 -10.24 21.98 26.69
CA PHE A 282 -9.39 23.10 26.26
C PHE A 282 -9.81 23.70 24.92
N TRP A 283 -10.91 23.24 24.33
CA TRP A 283 -11.44 23.81 23.11
C TRP A 283 -12.46 24.89 23.42
N THR A 284 -12.16 26.13 23.01
CA THR A 284 -13.00 27.31 23.22
C THR A 284 -14.00 27.54 22.08
N LYS A 285 -13.92 26.74 21.02
CA LYS A 285 -14.78 26.76 19.85
C LYS A 285 -15.08 25.34 19.38
N GLU A 286 -16.11 25.20 18.52
CA GLU A 286 -16.35 23.94 17.83
C GLU A 286 -15.10 23.51 17.04
N PRO A 287 -14.54 22.32 17.30
CA PRO A 287 -13.33 21.86 16.62
C PRO A 287 -13.62 21.59 15.13
N PRO A 288 -12.68 21.87 14.21
CA PRO A 288 -12.87 21.68 12.77
C PRO A 288 -12.99 20.20 12.36
N ARG A 289 -12.53 19.30 13.22
CA ARG A 289 -12.59 17.84 13.03
C ARG A 289 -12.77 17.13 14.34
N ARG A 290 -13.46 15.99 14.27
CA ARG A 290 -13.60 15.04 15.38
C ARG A 290 -13.00 13.69 15.00
N ASP A 291 -12.47 12.98 15.97
CA ASP A 291 -12.02 11.60 15.79
C ASP A 291 -13.22 10.63 15.64
N SER A 292 -12.95 9.36 15.41
CA SER A 292 -13.98 8.33 15.23
C SER A 292 -14.87 8.11 16.46
N ARG A 293 -14.46 8.62 17.64
CA ARG A 293 -15.21 8.56 18.89
C ARG A 293 -15.97 9.85 19.21
N GLY A 294 -15.87 10.86 18.35
CA GLY A 294 -16.55 12.15 18.47
C GLY A 294 -15.81 13.21 19.29
N HIS A 295 -14.59 12.95 19.77
CA HIS A 295 -13.77 13.94 20.48
C HIS A 295 -13.07 14.89 19.50
N PRO A 296 -12.70 16.12 19.92
CA PRO A 296 -11.88 17.03 19.10
C PRO A 296 -10.60 16.34 18.64
N PHE A 297 -10.31 16.35 17.33
CA PHE A 297 -9.19 15.58 16.79
C PHE A 297 -7.86 16.36 16.90
N LEU A 298 -7.43 16.65 18.13
CA LEU A 298 -6.18 17.38 18.43
C LEU A 298 -4.97 16.71 17.78
N ASP A 299 -4.86 15.39 17.91
CA ASP A 299 -3.77 14.61 17.34
C ASP A 299 -3.59 14.94 15.84
N GLN A 300 -4.59 14.71 15.01
CA GLN A 300 -4.49 14.95 13.56
C GLN A 300 -4.26 16.43 13.19
N LEU A 301 -4.73 17.37 14.01
CA LEU A 301 -4.61 18.80 13.72
C LEU A 301 -3.24 19.38 14.06
N ALA A 302 -2.54 18.74 14.99
CA ALA A 302 -1.32 19.26 15.59
C ALA A 302 -0.07 18.43 15.35
N ILE A 303 -0.22 17.11 15.07
CA ILE A 303 0.91 16.20 14.91
C ILE A 303 1.82 16.62 13.75
N THR A 304 3.12 16.59 13.98
CA THR A 304 4.16 16.89 12.98
C THR A 304 5.11 15.72 12.76
N THR A 305 5.28 14.89 13.78
CA THR A 305 6.14 13.70 13.73
C THR A 305 5.55 12.64 14.63
N SER A 306 5.56 11.40 14.18
CA SER A 306 5.31 10.22 14.98
C SER A 306 6.47 9.25 14.81
N ARG A 307 6.87 8.56 15.88
CA ARG A 307 7.89 7.52 15.85
C ARG A 307 7.50 6.40 16.79
N VAL A 308 7.21 5.27 16.21
CA VAL A 308 6.97 4.02 16.93
C VAL A 308 8.33 3.43 17.34
N GLU A 309 8.45 3.13 18.61
CA GLU A 309 9.61 2.48 19.21
C GLU A 309 9.20 1.10 19.75
N PRO A 310 10.15 0.18 19.97
CA PRO A 310 9.84 -1.06 20.68
C PRO A 310 9.20 -0.81 22.05
N ASP A 311 7.95 -1.23 22.22
CA ASP A 311 7.14 -1.03 23.44
C ASP A 311 6.87 0.44 23.80
N GLY A 312 6.83 1.35 22.80
CA GLY A 312 6.55 2.76 23.03
C GLY A 312 6.40 3.59 21.76
N ALA A 313 6.25 4.90 21.94
CA ALA A 313 6.20 5.88 20.85
C ALA A 313 6.60 7.28 21.30
N TYR A 314 7.00 8.09 20.34
CA TYR A 314 7.27 9.51 20.49
C TYR A 314 6.51 10.29 19.42
N ASP A 315 5.71 11.27 19.85
CA ASP A 315 4.93 12.12 18.99
C ASP A 315 5.23 13.60 19.28
N ALA A 316 5.43 14.39 18.22
CA ALA A 316 5.64 15.83 18.34
C ALA A 316 4.45 16.58 17.74
N TYR A 317 3.99 17.59 18.47
CA TYR A 317 2.81 18.38 18.13
C TYR A 317 3.15 19.87 18.01
N ARG A 318 2.62 20.52 16.99
CA ARG A 318 2.76 21.96 16.83
C ARG A 318 1.54 22.69 17.39
N ALA A 319 1.74 23.49 18.46
CA ALA A 319 0.72 24.34 19.07
C ALA A 319 0.81 25.79 18.57
N GLY A 320 0.81 25.97 17.22
CA GLY A 320 1.00 27.26 16.59
C GLY A 320 -0.29 28.10 16.41
N ARG A 321 -0.18 29.17 15.60
CA ARG A 321 -1.27 30.10 15.30
C ARG A 321 -2.52 29.41 14.71
N SER A 322 -2.33 28.38 13.88
CA SER A 322 -3.44 27.65 13.25
C SER A 322 -4.29 26.91 14.27
N LEU A 323 -3.68 26.21 15.20
CA LEU A 323 -4.36 25.46 16.26
C LEU A 323 -5.10 26.40 17.23
N ARG A 324 -4.47 27.52 17.61
CA ARG A 324 -5.10 28.57 18.41
C ARG A 324 -6.30 29.21 17.69
N LYS A 325 -6.19 29.46 16.39
CA LYS A 325 -7.32 29.95 15.57
C LYS A 325 -8.46 28.94 15.50
N ALA A 326 -8.16 27.67 15.49
CA ALA A 326 -9.14 26.58 15.56
C ALA A 326 -9.85 26.49 16.90
N GLY A 327 -9.31 27.12 17.95
CA GLY A 327 -9.95 27.22 19.28
C GLY A 327 -9.29 26.41 20.38
N PHE A 328 -8.16 25.77 20.14
CA PHE A 328 -7.44 25.04 21.19
C PHE A 328 -6.58 25.97 22.04
N ASP A 329 -6.74 25.89 23.35
CA ASP A 329 -5.96 26.63 24.35
C ASP A 329 -4.76 25.76 24.80
N ALA A 330 -3.66 25.89 24.06
CA ALA A 330 -2.44 25.13 24.33
C ALA A 330 -1.72 25.58 25.62
N GLU A 331 -1.89 26.83 26.03
CA GLU A 331 -1.27 27.36 27.26
C GLU A 331 -1.94 26.75 28.51
N ALA A 332 -3.28 26.76 28.55
CA ALA A 332 -4.05 26.11 29.58
C ALA A 332 -3.78 24.59 29.66
N PHE A 333 -3.74 23.90 28.50
CA PHE A 333 -3.39 22.49 28.43
C PHE A 333 -1.99 22.24 29.04
N LEU A 334 -0.97 23.00 28.64
CA LEU A 334 0.39 22.81 29.11
C LEU A 334 0.56 23.10 30.62
N ALA A 335 -0.25 24.03 31.14
CA ALA A 335 -0.29 24.29 32.58
C ALA A 335 -0.86 23.10 33.40
N GLU A 336 -1.78 22.34 32.79
CA GLU A 336 -2.44 21.17 33.39
C GLU A 336 -1.93 19.82 32.85
N ARG A 337 -0.85 19.79 32.08
CA ARG A 337 -0.37 18.62 31.35
C ARG A 337 -0.20 17.34 32.18
N ASP A 338 0.23 17.50 33.45
CA ASP A 338 0.44 16.36 34.36
C ASP A 338 -0.92 15.74 34.75
N ALA A 339 -1.93 16.57 35.05
CA ALA A 339 -3.30 16.11 35.31
C ALA A 339 -3.93 15.49 34.08
N VAL A 340 -3.69 16.06 32.86
CA VAL A 340 -4.13 15.46 31.59
C VAL A 340 -3.46 14.11 31.35
N ALA A 341 -2.18 13.95 31.71
CA ALA A 341 -1.49 12.68 31.60
C ALA A 341 -2.06 11.61 32.55
N GLU A 342 -2.49 12.00 33.77
CA GLU A 342 -3.19 11.11 34.70
C GLU A 342 -4.57 10.71 34.19
N GLU A 343 -5.37 11.65 33.66
CA GLU A 343 -6.66 11.35 33.03
C GLU A 343 -6.50 10.41 31.82
N ALA A 344 -5.51 10.67 30.97
CA ALA A 344 -5.21 9.80 29.84
C ALA A 344 -4.78 8.40 30.32
N ALA A 345 -3.99 8.30 31.38
CA ALA A 345 -3.58 7.01 31.96
C ALA A 345 -4.76 6.21 32.51
N ASP A 346 -5.73 6.85 33.15
CA ASP A 346 -6.95 6.20 33.64
C ASP A 346 -7.80 5.64 32.50
N LEU A 347 -7.95 6.41 31.40
CA LEU A 347 -8.62 5.95 30.19
C LEU A 347 -7.90 4.74 29.60
N LEU A 348 -6.59 4.81 29.45
CA LEU A 348 -5.75 3.73 28.90
C LEU A 348 -5.82 2.47 29.76
N ASP A 349 -5.73 2.59 31.09
CA ASP A 349 -5.87 1.46 32.01
C ASP A 349 -7.26 0.79 31.89
N ALA A 350 -8.33 1.58 31.79
CA ALA A 350 -9.67 1.07 31.60
C ALA A 350 -9.85 0.34 30.25
N TRP A 351 -9.31 0.89 29.17
CA TRP A 351 -9.41 0.29 27.82
C TRP A 351 -8.61 -1.01 27.72
N VAL A 352 -7.38 -1.02 28.23
CA VAL A 352 -6.51 -2.20 28.23
C VAL A 352 -7.05 -3.29 29.14
N ALA A 353 -7.53 -2.94 30.35
CA ALA A 353 -8.10 -3.92 31.30
C ALA A 353 -9.36 -4.61 30.75
N ARG A 354 -10.17 -3.87 29.98
CA ARG A 354 -11.32 -4.47 29.28
C ARG A 354 -10.89 -5.40 28.15
N GLY A 355 -9.75 -5.13 27.52
CA GLY A 355 -9.35 -5.74 26.25
C GLY A 355 -10.23 -5.25 25.10
N GLY A 356 -10.04 -5.85 23.95
CA GLY A 356 -10.81 -5.56 22.75
C GLY A 356 -10.06 -5.91 21.48
N ALA A 357 -10.77 -6.44 20.50
CA ALA A 357 -10.19 -6.83 19.23
C ALA A 357 -9.57 -5.61 18.53
N SER A 358 -8.39 -5.84 17.95
CA SER A 358 -7.65 -4.85 17.18
C SER A 358 -7.22 -5.47 15.85
N ARG A 359 -7.49 -4.79 14.74
CA ARG A 359 -7.21 -5.29 13.39
C ARG A 359 -6.89 -4.18 12.42
N ILE A 360 -6.31 -4.56 11.31
CA ILE A 360 -6.15 -3.69 10.13
C ILE A 360 -7.20 -4.08 9.10
N ASP A 361 -8.11 -3.16 8.81
CA ASP A 361 -9.05 -3.29 7.69
C ASP A 361 -8.36 -2.85 6.40
N VAL A 362 -8.36 -3.75 5.42
CA VAL A 362 -7.84 -3.51 4.06
C VAL A 362 -9.05 -3.41 3.14
N GLY A 363 -9.20 -2.28 2.44
CA GLY A 363 -10.35 -1.99 1.57
C GLY A 363 -10.41 -2.82 0.28
N GLY A 364 -9.64 -3.91 0.18
CA GLY A 364 -9.54 -4.78 -1.00
C GLY A 364 -8.46 -5.83 -0.81
N ASP A 365 -7.80 -6.24 -1.89
CA ASP A 365 -6.64 -7.13 -1.81
C ASP A 365 -5.46 -6.43 -1.10
N PRO A 366 -4.69 -7.16 -0.30
CA PRO A 366 -3.69 -6.59 0.59
C PRO A 366 -2.39 -6.24 -0.15
N THR A 367 -2.41 -5.25 -1.04
CA THR A 367 -1.19 -4.75 -1.69
C THR A 367 -0.49 -3.68 -0.84
N VAL A 368 0.80 -3.46 -1.07
CA VAL A 368 1.56 -2.44 -0.34
C VAL A 368 1.03 -1.03 -0.60
N GLY A 369 0.51 -0.75 -1.80
CA GLY A 369 -0.12 0.53 -2.17
C GLY A 369 -1.51 0.76 -1.57
N ALA A 370 -2.20 -0.29 -1.11
CA ALA A 370 -3.56 -0.20 -0.59
C ALA A 370 -3.67 0.69 0.66
N ARG A 371 -4.78 1.41 0.75
CA ARG A 371 -5.14 2.15 1.98
C ARG A 371 -5.61 1.18 3.04
N ARG A 372 -5.20 1.43 4.27
CA ARG A 372 -5.54 0.61 5.43
C ARG A 372 -6.05 1.48 6.56
N THR A 373 -6.84 0.87 7.43
CA THR A 373 -7.40 1.51 8.61
C THR A 373 -7.22 0.58 9.80
N TRP A 374 -6.54 1.05 10.83
CA TRP A 374 -6.58 0.38 12.13
C TRP A 374 -7.96 0.57 12.75
N VAL A 375 -8.54 -0.52 13.24
CA VAL A 375 -9.83 -0.53 13.93
C VAL A 375 -9.67 -1.31 15.23
N SER A 376 -10.18 -0.75 16.31
CA SER A 376 -10.17 -1.42 17.62
C SER A 376 -11.43 -1.17 18.42
N ASP A 377 -11.84 -2.18 19.18
CA ASP A 377 -13.01 -2.13 20.05
C ASP A 377 -12.60 -1.53 21.40
N VAL A 378 -12.78 -0.21 21.53
CA VAL A 378 -12.55 0.50 22.82
C VAL A 378 -13.89 0.80 23.49
N PRO A 379 -13.92 0.98 24.84
CA PRO A 379 -15.14 1.41 25.54
C PRO A 379 -15.71 2.70 24.96
N GLY A 380 -17.02 2.74 24.75
CA GLY A 380 -17.72 3.88 24.13
C GLY A 380 -17.93 3.78 22.61
N GLY A 381 -17.41 2.74 21.97
CA GLY A 381 -17.59 2.48 20.54
C GLY A 381 -16.27 2.21 19.82
N PRO A 382 -16.34 1.64 18.62
CA PRO A 382 -15.12 1.31 17.86
C PRO A 382 -14.32 2.57 17.50
N ALA A 383 -13.01 2.49 17.68
CA ALA A 383 -12.07 3.49 17.20
C ALA A 383 -11.54 3.10 15.82
N SER A 384 -11.29 4.09 14.96
CA SER A 384 -10.67 3.89 13.66
C SER A 384 -9.70 5.00 13.32
N ILE A 385 -8.50 4.61 12.84
CA ILE A 385 -7.43 5.54 12.44
C ILE A 385 -6.85 5.06 11.11
N PRO A 386 -6.73 5.90 10.08
CA PRO A 386 -5.98 5.55 8.88
C PRO A 386 -4.54 5.20 9.26
N CYS A 387 -4.12 3.95 9.00
CA CYS A 387 -2.82 3.45 9.44
C CYS A 387 -2.34 2.31 8.56
N GLY A 388 -1.05 2.33 8.20
CA GLY A 388 -0.38 1.31 7.41
C GLY A 388 0.49 0.34 8.21
N GLY A 389 0.62 0.52 9.52
CA GLY A 389 1.55 -0.22 10.37
C GLY A 389 1.03 -1.55 10.91
N THR A 390 1.72 -2.10 11.90
CA THR A 390 1.36 -3.37 12.54
C THR A 390 0.87 -3.15 13.96
N HIS A 391 -0.07 -3.98 14.41
CA HIS A 391 -0.75 -3.83 15.68
C HIS A 391 -0.96 -5.16 16.41
N VAL A 392 -1.18 -5.09 17.74
CA VAL A 392 -1.58 -6.26 18.55
C VAL A 392 -2.95 -6.80 18.10
N ALA A 393 -3.26 -8.04 18.47
CA ALA A 393 -4.56 -8.66 18.18
C ALA A 393 -5.65 -8.22 19.16
N ASP A 394 -5.25 -8.03 20.41
CA ASP A 394 -6.14 -7.60 21.49
C ASP A 394 -5.43 -6.54 22.33
N LEU A 395 -6.19 -5.54 22.80
CA LEU A 395 -5.64 -4.45 23.61
C LEU A 395 -5.08 -4.94 24.93
N ALA A 396 -5.53 -6.07 25.48
CA ALA A 396 -5.01 -6.68 26.69
C ALA A 396 -3.52 -7.08 26.58
N GLU A 397 -3.00 -7.26 25.37
CA GLU A 397 -1.57 -7.56 25.12
C GLU A 397 -0.64 -6.39 25.47
N LEU A 398 -1.17 -5.18 25.65
CA LEU A 398 -0.37 -3.98 25.93
C LEU A 398 0.12 -3.92 27.38
N GLY A 399 -0.59 -4.53 28.33
CA GLY A 399 -0.29 -4.36 29.77
C GLY A 399 -0.64 -2.95 30.23
N ARG A 400 0.28 -2.24 30.88
CA ARG A 400 0.05 -0.85 31.33
C ARG A 400 0.65 0.14 30.36
N VAL A 401 -0.16 1.09 29.88
CA VAL A 401 0.28 2.19 29.00
C VAL A 401 0.38 3.47 29.80
N ARG A 402 1.46 4.21 29.63
CA ARG A 402 1.67 5.53 30.26
C ARG A 402 2.02 6.54 29.18
N VAL A 403 1.54 7.75 29.37
CA VAL A 403 1.85 8.89 28.51
C VAL A 403 2.35 10.06 29.36
N ALA A 404 3.35 10.77 28.86
CA ALA A 404 3.85 12.00 29.46
C ALA A 404 3.89 13.10 28.40
N TYR A 405 3.52 14.31 28.77
CA TYR A 405 3.55 15.48 27.89
C TYR A 405 4.61 16.47 28.37
N ALA A 406 5.41 16.96 27.42
CA ALA A 406 6.44 17.97 27.70
C ALA A 406 6.32 19.15 26.73
N PRO A 407 6.52 20.41 27.17
CA PRO A 407 6.52 21.57 26.28
C PRO A 407 7.77 21.56 25.40
N THR A 408 7.61 22.10 24.17
CA THR A 408 8.69 22.38 23.24
C THR A 408 8.59 23.83 22.74
N ASP A 409 9.61 24.33 22.04
CA ASP A 409 9.61 25.70 21.50
C ASP A 409 8.44 25.97 20.54
N THR A 410 7.91 24.93 19.87
CA THR A 410 6.84 25.06 18.85
C THR A 410 5.51 24.45 19.26
N GLY A 411 5.43 23.80 20.43
CA GLY A 411 4.22 23.13 20.89
C GLY A 411 4.50 22.20 22.07
N PHE A 412 4.30 20.92 21.89
CA PHE A 412 4.57 19.90 22.90
C PHE A 412 4.93 18.57 22.27
N GLU A 413 5.49 17.69 23.08
CA GLU A 413 5.73 16.29 22.74
C GLU A 413 4.95 15.36 23.66
N ALA A 414 4.61 14.18 23.18
CA ALA A 414 4.05 13.09 23.93
C ALA A 414 5.00 11.88 23.85
N ARG A 415 5.29 11.29 25.01
CA ARG A 415 6.04 10.03 25.10
C ARG A 415 5.14 8.96 25.68
N THR A 416 4.86 7.95 24.87
CA THR A 416 4.08 6.78 25.25
C THR A 416 5.03 5.64 25.61
N THR A 417 4.81 4.96 26.73
CA THR A 417 5.62 3.83 27.18
C THR A 417 4.74 2.70 27.69
N LEU A 418 5.15 1.47 27.41
CA LEU A 418 4.57 0.28 28.02
C LEU A 418 5.37 -0.08 29.28
N VAL A 419 4.68 -0.21 30.40
CA VAL A 419 5.28 -0.62 31.65
C VAL A 419 5.09 -2.12 31.82
N PRO A 420 6.15 -2.90 32.09
CA PRO A 420 6.00 -4.32 32.42
C PRO A 420 5.02 -4.51 33.58
N SER A 421 4.19 -5.56 33.48
CA SER A 421 3.20 -5.94 34.51
C SER A 421 3.88 -6.44 35.78
#